data_6862c618d555f48e5b91c1db22d7f8c5
#
_entry.id   6862c618d555f48e5b91c1db22d7f8c5
#
_cell.length_a   1.000
_cell.length_b   1.000
_cell.length_c   1.000
_cell.angle_alpha   90.00
_cell.angle_beta   90.00
_cell.angle_gamma   90.00
#
_symmetry.space_group_name_H-M   'P 1'
#
loop_
_entity.id
_entity.type
_entity.pdbx_description
1 polymer ?
#
loop_
_entity_poly.entity_id
_entity_poly.type
_entity_poly.pdbx_seq_one_letter_code
_entity_poly.pdbx_strand_id
1 'polypeptide(L)'
;MTNAGMFNEPKLELKVKKLKARIKDLMEINKDHQMINGKLRSELSIEQKNHDLVKEEVEILNLELKLKDREIGRMYKKLSN
;
A
#
# COMPACT_ATOMS: atom_id res chain seq x y z
N MET A 1 -26.91 11.52 -51.26
CA MET A 1 -26.57 10.45 -50.35
C MET A 1 -25.12 10.46 -49.92
N THR A 2 -24.19 10.55 -50.83
CA THR A 2 -22.78 10.68 -50.53
C THR A 2 -22.42 11.97 -49.78
N ASN A 3 -23.20 13.04 -49.98
CA ASN A 3 -22.94 14.33 -49.37
C ASN A 3 -23.14 14.31 -47.84
N ALA A 4 -24.11 13.54 -47.34
CA ALA A 4 -24.36 13.44 -45.91
C ALA A 4 -23.19 12.74 -45.18
N GLY A 5 -22.59 11.72 -45.80
CA GLY A 5 -21.41 11.09 -45.30
C GLY A 5 -20.19 11.99 -45.30
N MET A 6 -20.02 12.77 -46.39
CA MET A 6 -18.92 13.73 -46.52
C MET A 6 -18.97 14.83 -45.45
N PHE A 7 -20.15 15.36 -45.15
CA PHE A 7 -20.34 16.39 -44.13
C PHE A 7 -20.04 15.89 -42.73
N ASN A 8 -20.26 14.59 -42.46
CA ASN A 8 -20.03 14.00 -41.16
C ASN A 8 -18.60 13.50 -40.95
N GLU A 9 -17.89 13.16 -42.02
CA GLU A 9 -16.51 12.64 -41.94
C GLU A 9 -15.56 13.54 -41.21
N PRO A 10 -15.49 14.88 -41.45
CA PRO A 10 -14.56 15.72 -40.64
C PRO A 10 -14.88 15.76 -39.18
N LYS A 11 -16.14 15.70 -38.80
CA LYS A 11 -16.57 15.65 -37.38
C LYS A 11 -16.21 14.34 -36.75
N LEU A 12 -16.37 13.23 -37.47
CA LEU A 12 -16.01 11.90 -37.00
C LEU A 12 -14.49 11.76 -36.85
N GLU A 13 -13.73 12.26 -37.82
CA GLU A 13 -12.27 12.29 -37.74
C GLU A 13 -11.78 13.08 -36.55
N LEU A 14 -12.39 14.24 -36.30
CA LEU A 14 -12.04 15.05 -35.14
C LEU A 14 -12.36 14.33 -33.84
N LYS A 15 -13.52 13.68 -33.74
CA LYS A 15 -13.89 12.85 -32.57
C LYS A 15 -12.90 11.71 -32.36
N VAL A 16 -12.53 11.02 -33.45
CA VAL A 16 -11.57 9.92 -33.39
C VAL A 16 -10.22 10.42 -32.92
N LYS A 17 -9.74 11.56 -33.40
CA LYS A 17 -8.49 12.16 -32.92
C LYS A 17 -8.54 12.49 -31.44
N LYS A 18 -9.61 13.10 -30.96
CA LYS A 18 -9.80 13.43 -29.56
C LYS A 18 -9.82 12.18 -28.68
N LEU A 19 -10.54 11.15 -29.13
CA LEU A 19 -10.61 9.89 -28.42
C LEU A 19 -9.26 9.18 -28.35
N LYS A 20 -8.51 9.17 -29.45
CA LYS A 20 -7.15 8.59 -29.48
C LYS A 20 -6.21 9.32 -28.53
N ALA A 21 -6.27 10.66 -28.51
CA ALA A 21 -5.47 11.46 -27.59
C ALA A 21 -5.83 11.15 -26.13
N ARG A 22 -7.12 11.04 -25.84
CA ARG A 22 -7.59 10.68 -24.50
C ARG A 22 -7.18 9.28 -24.08
N ILE A 23 -7.25 8.33 -25.00
CA ILE A 23 -6.78 6.96 -24.74
C ILE A 23 -5.30 6.96 -24.41
N LYS A 24 -4.50 7.69 -25.17
CA LYS A 24 -3.07 7.81 -24.91
C LYS A 24 -2.79 8.38 -23.52
N ASP A 25 -3.48 9.45 -23.12
CA ASP A 25 -3.36 10.06 -21.80
C ASP A 25 -3.75 9.08 -20.71
N LEU A 26 -4.87 8.37 -20.88
CA LEU A 26 -5.33 7.38 -19.91
C LEU A 26 -4.37 6.21 -19.77
N MET A 27 -3.75 5.79 -20.88
CA MET A 27 -2.72 4.75 -20.82
C MET A 27 -1.49 5.19 -20.04
N GLU A 28 -1.05 6.43 -20.19
CA GLU A 28 0.05 7.00 -19.41
C GLU A 28 -0.29 7.07 -17.93
N ILE A 29 -1.47 7.57 -17.60
CA ILE A 29 -1.98 7.63 -16.22
C ILE A 29 -2.03 6.24 -15.61
N ASN A 30 -2.53 5.27 -16.35
CA ASN A 30 -2.63 3.90 -15.91
C ASN A 30 -1.25 3.28 -15.63
N LYS A 31 -0.29 3.56 -16.48
CA LYS A 31 1.11 3.14 -16.29
C LYS A 31 1.69 3.75 -15.02
N ASP A 32 1.46 5.03 -14.79
CA ASP A 32 1.91 5.72 -13.58
C ASP A 32 1.27 5.11 -12.32
N HIS A 33 -0.04 4.82 -12.37
CA HIS A 33 -0.73 4.15 -11.27
C HIS A 33 -0.16 2.76 -10.99
N GLN A 34 0.19 2.00 -12.02
CA GLN A 34 0.81 0.68 -11.85
C GLN A 34 2.17 0.80 -11.15
N MET A 35 2.96 1.80 -11.51
CA MET A 35 4.25 2.05 -10.85
C MET A 35 4.06 2.44 -9.39
N ILE A 36 3.14 3.34 -9.09
CA ILE A 36 2.82 3.78 -7.73
C ILE A 36 2.31 2.59 -6.91
N ASN A 37 1.40 1.80 -7.47
CA ASN A 37 0.86 0.61 -6.80
C ASN A 37 1.96 -0.40 -6.47
N GLY A 38 2.92 -0.59 -7.38
CA GLY A 38 4.07 -1.44 -7.13
C GLY A 38 4.91 -0.97 -5.95
N LYS A 39 5.19 0.34 -5.90
CA LYS A 39 5.92 0.95 -4.78
C LYS A 39 5.16 0.79 -3.47
N LEU A 40 3.87 1.08 -3.47
CA LEU A 40 3.03 0.98 -2.27
C LEU A 40 2.96 -0.45 -1.74
N ARG A 41 2.86 -1.44 -2.61
CA ARG A 41 2.89 -2.85 -2.22
C ARG A 41 4.22 -3.24 -1.58
N SER A 42 5.31 -2.75 -2.15
CA SER A 42 6.65 -2.99 -1.61
C SER A 42 6.81 -2.36 -0.24
N GLU A 43 6.40 -1.10 -0.08
CA GLU A 43 6.42 -0.38 1.20
C GLU A 43 5.55 -1.08 2.24
N LEU A 44 4.36 -1.51 1.86
CA LEU A 44 3.45 -2.24 2.75
C LEU A 44 4.08 -3.55 3.23
N SER A 45 4.74 -4.28 2.34
CA SER A 45 5.42 -5.53 2.69
C SER A 45 6.52 -5.29 3.72
N ILE A 46 7.30 -4.22 3.56
CA ILE A 46 8.35 -3.84 4.51
C ILE A 46 7.73 -3.46 5.85
N GLU A 47 6.69 -2.65 5.85
CA GLU A 47 5.98 -2.24 7.06
C GLU A 47 5.39 -3.43 7.81
N GLN A 48 4.83 -4.39 7.12
CA GLN A 48 4.30 -5.62 7.73
C GLN A 48 5.40 -6.42 8.41
N LYS A 49 6.56 -6.57 7.78
CA LYS A 49 7.71 -7.26 8.37
C LYS A 49 8.20 -6.53 9.62
N ASN A 50 8.31 -5.20 9.56
CA ASN A 50 8.72 -4.40 10.70
C ASN A 50 7.72 -4.51 11.85
N HIS A 51 6.43 -4.49 11.55
CA HIS A 51 5.38 -4.68 12.53
C HIS A 51 5.49 -6.03 13.23
N ASP A 52 5.74 -7.08 12.47
CA ASP A 52 5.88 -8.44 13.03
C ASP A 52 7.11 -8.53 13.93
N LEU A 53 8.23 -7.91 13.56
CA LEU A 53 9.43 -7.86 14.37
C LEU A 53 9.18 -7.12 15.70
N VAL A 54 8.52 -5.98 15.65
CA VAL A 54 8.17 -5.20 16.85
C VAL A 54 7.23 -5.99 17.75
N LYS A 55 6.29 -6.70 17.17
CA LYS A 55 5.36 -7.56 17.92
C LYS A 55 6.10 -8.66 18.67
N GLU A 56 7.07 -9.29 18.02
CA GLU A 56 7.92 -10.30 18.68
C GLU A 56 8.73 -9.69 19.83
N GLU A 57 9.32 -8.51 19.63
CA GLU A 57 10.05 -7.80 20.67
C GLU A 57 9.17 -7.49 21.87
N VAL A 58 7.93 -7.04 21.64
CA VAL A 58 6.96 -6.77 22.70
C VAL A 58 6.64 -8.05 23.48
N GLU A 59 6.46 -9.18 22.81
CA GLU A 59 6.22 -10.47 23.46
C GLU A 59 7.39 -10.89 24.34
N ILE A 60 8.61 -10.73 23.86
CA ILE A 60 9.83 -11.03 24.63
C ILE A 60 9.94 -10.15 25.86
N LEU A 61 9.72 -8.83 25.69
CA LEU A 61 9.77 -7.88 26.80
C LEU A 61 8.70 -8.18 27.86
N ASN A 62 7.52 -8.58 27.45
CA ASN A 62 6.45 -8.97 28.37
C ASN A 62 6.83 -10.21 29.18
N LEU A 63 7.48 -11.19 28.54
CA LEU A 63 8.00 -12.37 29.25
C LEU A 63 9.09 -12.00 30.26
N GLU A 64 10.01 -11.14 29.86
CA GLU A 64 11.06 -10.65 30.76
C GLU A 64 10.47 -9.91 31.97
N LEU A 65 9.46 -9.08 31.77
CA LEU A 65 8.76 -8.39 32.84
C LEU A 65 8.11 -9.37 33.79
N LYS A 66 7.46 -10.40 33.29
CA LYS A 66 6.84 -11.44 34.14
C LYS A 66 7.88 -12.15 35.00
N LEU A 67 9.02 -12.49 34.41
CA LEU A 67 10.12 -13.13 35.16
C LEU A 67 10.68 -12.22 36.27
N LYS A 68 10.86 -10.95 35.97
CA LYS A 68 11.34 -9.98 36.95
C LYS A 68 10.33 -9.75 38.07
N ASP A 69 9.05 -9.71 37.77
CA ASP A 69 7.99 -9.59 38.77
C ASP A 69 8.00 -10.79 39.71
N ARG A 70 8.22 -12.00 39.18
CA ARG A 70 8.36 -13.21 40.03
C ARG A 70 9.58 -13.13 40.92
N GLU A 71 10.70 -12.67 40.38
CA GLU A 71 11.94 -12.50 41.21
C GLU A 71 11.71 -11.49 42.32
N ILE A 72 11.08 -10.36 42.00
CA ILE A 72 10.74 -9.34 43.02
C ILE A 72 9.83 -9.94 44.10
N GLY A 73 8.83 -10.70 43.71
CA GLY A 73 7.93 -11.38 44.63
C GLY A 73 8.67 -12.34 45.56
N ARG A 74 9.62 -13.11 45.04
CA ARG A 74 10.46 -14.01 45.82
C ARG A 74 11.34 -13.22 46.82
N MET A 75 11.92 -12.12 46.37
CA MET A 75 12.73 -11.25 47.23
C MET A 75 11.92 -10.68 48.38
N TYR A 76 10.72 -10.20 48.10
CA TYR A 76 9.81 -9.70 49.12
C TYR A 76 9.49 -10.77 50.19
N LYS A 77 9.23 -11.99 49.75
CA LYS A 77 8.98 -13.11 50.66
C LYS A 77 10.19 -13.38 51.55
N LYS A 78 11.38 -13.36 50.98
CA LYS A 78 12.60 -13.56 51.75
C LYS A 78 12.84 -12.47 52.79
N LEU A 79 12.53 -11.23 52.43
CA LEU A 79 12.72 -10.10 53.35
C LEU A 79 11.70 -10.05 54.48
N SER A 80 10.49 -10.55 54.23
CA SER A 80 9.43 -10.55 55.25
C SER A 80 9.46 -11.74 56.19
N ASN A 81 10.24 -12.75 55.85
CA ASN A 81 10.49 -13.91 56.71
C ASN A 81 11.78 -13.72 57.49
#